data_14f1246f19dbfd397765958dcc9b83e7
#
_entry.id   14f1246f19dbfd397765958dcc9b83e7
#
_cell.length_a   1.000
_cell.length_b   1.000
_cell.length_c   1.000
_cell.angle_alpha   90.00
_cell.angle_beta   90.00
_cell.angle_gamma   90.00
#
_symmetry.space_group_name_H-M   'P 1'
#
loop_
_entity.id
_entity.type
_entity.pdbx_description
1 polymer ?
#
loop_
_entity_poly.entity_id
_entity_poly.type
_entity_poly.pdbx_seq_one_letter_code
_entity_poly.pdbx_strand_id
1 'polypeptide(L)' 'LTKELMEAKNHDYGEAWRDMRVSSLTDLILQKLLRVKQIEDNKGKTIVSEGIDANYQDMINYSVFALILMGFSSNK' A
#
# COMPACT_ATOMS: atom_id res chain seq x y z
N LEU A 1 -5.28 -11.27 -1.65
CA LEU A 1 -4.20 -10.94 -0.75
C LEU A 1 -4.30 -11.77 0.51
N THR A 2 -3.27 -12.47 0.83
CA THR A 2 -3.31 -13.43 1.93
C THR A 2 -2.86 -12.79 3.23
N LYS A 3 -3.24 -13.43 4.34
CA LYS A 3 -2.82 -13.01 5.66
C LYS A 3 -1.29 -13.06 5.79
N GLU A 4 -0.69 -14.10 5.23
CA GLU A 4 0.76 -14.26 5.29
C GLU A 4 1.47 -13.11 4.58
N LEU A 5 0.95 -12.67 3.45
CA LEU A 5 1.55 -11.55 2.75
C LEU A 5 1.40 -10.26 3.56
N MET A 6 0.27 -10.06 4.18
CA MET A 6 0.07 -8.88 5.03
C MET A 6 1.03 -8.88 6.21
N GLU A 7 1.24 -10.03 6.82
CA GLU A 7 2.18 -10.14 7.93
C GLU A 7 3.60 -9.86 7.47
N ALA A 8 3.98 -10.35 6.29
CA ALA A 8 5.31 -10.09 5.76
C ALA A 8 5.51 -8.60 5.48
N LYS A 9 4.52 -7.95 4.91
CA LYS A 9 4.61 -6.51 4.65
C LYS A 9 4.68 -5.70 5.94
N ASN A 10 3.91 -6.09 6.93
CA ASN A 10 3.97 -5.43 8.22
C ASN A 10 5.37 -5.55 8.82
N HIS A 11 6.00 -6.71 8.66
CA HIS A 11 7.37 -6.90 9.13
C HIS A 11 8.34 -5.96 8.41
N ASP A 12 8.18 -5.82 7.10
CA ASP A 12 9.04 -4.94 6.30
C ASP A 12 8.90 -3.47 6.71
N TYR A 13 7.69 -3.04 7.00
CA TYR A 13 7.44 -1.67 7.44
C TYR A 13 7.72 -1.46 8.92
N GLY A 14 7.98 -2.55 9.67
CA GLY A 14 8.04 -2.50 11.12
C GLY A 14 6.65 -2.20 11.65
N GLU A 15 6.58 -1.48 12.72
CA GLU A 15 5.29 -1.09 13.31
C GLU A 15 5.04 0.41 13.16
N ALA A 16 5.83 1.07 12.33
CA ALA A 16 5.76 2.53 12.23
C ALA A 16 4.40 3.01 11.75
N TRP A 17 3.69 2.22 10.93
CA TRP A 17 2.39 2.62 10.42
C TRP A 17 1.36 2.81 11.54
N ARG A 18 1.57 2.19 12.70
CA ARG A 18 0.63 2.31 13.81
C ARG A 18 0.57 3.71 14.39
N ASP A 19 1.64 4.47 14.21
CA ASP A 19 1.71 5.85 14.68
C ASP A 19 1.38 6.86 13.60
N MET A 20 1.04 6.39 12.40
CA MET A 20 0.72 7.27 11.29
C MET A 20 -0.72 7.75 11.37
N ARG A 21 -0.95 8.92 10.83
CA ARG A 21 -2.31 9.40 10.62
C ARG A 21 -2.91 8.69 9.42
N VAL A 22 -4.23 8.51 9.46
CA VAL A 22 -4.94 7.95 8.30
C VAL A 22 -4.67 8.79 7.06
N SER A 23 -4.63 10.12 7.20
CA SER A 23 -4.36 10.99 6.05
C SER A 23 -2.99 10.73 5.44
N SER A 24 -2.00 10.37 6.24
CA SER A 24 -0.68 10.02 5.70
C SER A 24 -0.75 8.76 4.84
N LEU A 25 -1.54 7.79 5.29
CA LEU A 25 -1.74 6.58 4.48
C LEU A 25 -2.48 6.90 3.19
N THR A 26 -3.44 7.81 3.24
CA THR A 26 -4.13 8.28 2.05
C THR A 26 -3.14 8.89 1.07
N ASP A 27 -2.21 9.70 1.55
CA ASP A 27 -1.19 10.30 0.70
C ASP A 27 -0.29 9.24 0.06
N LEU A 28 0.07 8.22 0.81
CA LEU A 28 0.87 7.13 0.26
C LEU A 28 0.11 6.37 -0.83
N ILE A 29 -1.18 6.14 -0.62
CA ILE A 29 -2.02 5.49 -1.64
C ILE A 29 -2.05 6.34 -2.90
N LEU A 30 -2.23 7.64 -2.75
CA LEU A 30 -2.24 8.55 -3.89
C LEU A 30 -0.91 8.49 -4.65
N GLN A 31 0.21 8.49 -3.93
CA GLN A 31 1.51 8.41 -4.58
C GLN A 31 1.65 7.13 -5.40
N LYS A 32 1.16 6.01 -4.86
CA LYS A 32 1.22 4.74 -5.58
C LYS A 32 0.31 4.76 -6.81
N LEU A 33 -0.87 5.36 -6.69
CA LEU A 33 -1.77 5.48 -7.82
C LEU A 33 -1.14 6.32 -8.94
N LEU A 34 -0.54 7.44 -8.58
CA LEU A 34 0.12 8.29 -9.55
C LEU A 34 1.29 7.57 -10.21
N ARG A 35 1.99 6.72 -9.44
CA ARG A 35 3.07 5.92 -9.99
C ARG A 35 2.55 4.93 -11.02
N VAL A 36 1.43 4.27 -10.74
CA VAL A 36 0.80 3.36 -11.69
C VAL A 36 0.44 4.10 -12.97
N LYS A 37 -0.16 5.28 -12.84
CA LYS A 37 -0.52 6.08 -14.01
C LYS A 37 0.71 6.44 -14.83
N GLN A 38 1.80 6.79 -14.19
CA GLN A 38 3.04 7.12 -14.87
C GLN A 38 3.59 5.92 -15.65
N ILE A 39 3.54 4.74 -15.04
CA ILE A 39 4.00 3.53 -15.70
C ILE A 39 3.11 3.24 -16.91
N GLU A 40 1.81 3.37 -16.76
CA GLU A 40 0.86 3.15 -17.85
C GLU A 40 1.08 4.13 -18.98
N ASP A 41 1.31 5.40 -18.64
CA ASP A 41 1.54 6.45 -19.65
C ASP A 41 2.83 6.18 -20.44
N ASN A 42 3.81 5.58 -19.80
CA ASN A 42 5.06 5.22 -20.46
C ASN A 42 4.97 3.90 -21.21
N LYS A 43 3.81 3.26 -21.17
CA LYS A 43 3.53 2.03 -21.93
C LYS A 43 4.57 0.94 -21.68
N GLY A 44 4.98 0.81 -20.43
CA GLY A 44 5.90 -0.24 -20.04
C GLY A 44 7.36 0.06 -20.37
N LYS A 45 7.68 1.27 -20.77
CA LYS A 45 9.07 1.65 -21.04
C LYS A 45 9.87 1.91 -19.78
N THR A 46 9.21 1.93 -18.64
CA THR A 46 9.87 2.13 -17.37
C THR A 46 10.62 0.87 -16.98
N ILE A 47 11.70 1.05 -16.27
CA ILE A 47 12.46 -0.10 -15.76
C ILE A 47 11.57 -0.94 -14.86
N VAL A 48 11.61 -2.22 -15.11
CA VAL A 48 10.60 -3.16 -14.68
C VAL A 48 10.58 -3.46 -13.19
N SER A 49 11.58 -3.02 -12.43
CA SER A 49 11.64 -3.34 -11.00
C SER A 49 10.46 -2.79 -10.21
N GLU A 50 9.67 -1.89 -10.81
CA GLU A 50 8.52 -1.32 -10.15
C GLU A 50 7.26 -1.69 -10.93
N GLY A 51 6.86 -2.94 -10.81
CA GLY A 51 5.69 -3.41 -11.51
C GLY A 51 4.42 -2.73 -11.03
N ILE A 52 3.42 -2.67 -11.92
CA ILE A 52 2.11 -2.12 -11.60
C ILE A 52 1.47 -2.91 -10.48
N ASP A 53 1.60 -4.22 -10.52
CA ASP A 53 1.03 -5.10 -9.50
C ASP A 53 1.61 -4.81 -8.11
N ALA A 54 2.90 -4.56 -8.02
CA ALA A 54 3.53 -4.24 -6.73
C ALA A 54 2.98 -2.95 -6.15
N ASN A 55 2.73 -1.96 -7.00
CA ASN A 55 2.15 -0.69 -6.56
C ASN A 55 0.72 -0.88 -6.07
N TYR A 56 -0.08 -1.67 -6.78
CA TYR A 56 -1.43 -1.97 -6.33
C TYR A 56 -1.43 -2.73 -5.01
N GLN A 57 -0.48 -3.65 -4.86
CA GLN A 57 -0.37 -4.40 -3.62
C GLN A 57 -0.04 -3.50 -2.44
N ASP A 58 0.84 -2.54 -2.65
CA ASP A 58 1.14 -1.55 -1.61
C ASP A 58 -0.10 -0.74 -1.27
N MET A 59 -0.90 -0.37 -2.26
CA MET A 59 -2.13 0.38 -2.00
C MET A 59 -3.10 -0.43 -1.13
N ILE A 60 -3.21 -1.73 -1.40
CA ILE A 60 -4.06 -2.59 -0.59
C ILE A 60 -3.55 -2.64 0.85
N ASN A 61 -2.25 -2.79 1.03
CA ASN A 61 -1.65 -2.85 2.36
C ASN A 61 -1.89 -1.55 3.13
N TYR A 62 -1.68 -0.41 2.49
CA TYR A 62 -1.92 0.89 3.13
C TYR A 62 -3.40 1.05 3.48
N SER A 63 -4.29 0.56 2.61
CA SER A 63 -5.73 0.64 2.87
C SER A 63 -6.11 -0.20 4.08
N VAL A 64 -5.54 -1.38 4.22
CA VAL A 64 -5.79 -2.23 5.38
C VAL A 64 -5.28 -1.55 6.65
N PHE A 65 -4.08 -0.97 6.61
CA PHE A 65 -3.55 -0.25 7.75
C PHE A 65 -4.46 0.90 8.15
N ALA A 66 -4.96 1.64 7.16
CA ALA A 66 -5.87 2.75 7.43
C ALA A 66 -7.14 2.25 8.12
N LEU A 67 -7.70 1.16 7.64
CA LEU A 67 -8.91 0.60 8.23
C LEU A 67 -8.67 0.16 9.67
N ILE A 68 -7.52 -0.43 9.95
CA ILE A 68 -7.17 -0.82 11.32
C ILE A 68 -7.08 0.41 12.22
N LEU A 69 -6.42 1.46 11.74
CA LEU A 69 -6.30 2.70 12.52
C LEU A 69 -7.64 3.36 12.76
N MET A 70 -8.60 3.16 11.87
CA MET A 70 -9.95 3.69 12.03
C MET A 70 -10.83 2.81 12.90
N GLY A 71 -10.33 1.67 13.35
CA GLY A 71 -11.08 0.79 14.23
C GLY A 71 -11.90 -0.27 13.50
N PHE A 72 -11.75 -0.41 12.20
CA PHE A 72 -12.44 -1.46 11.44
C PHE A 72 -11.62 -2.73 11.49
N SER A 73 -11.70 -3.44 12.59
CA SER A 73 -10.95 -4.67 12.69
C SER A 73 -11.90 -5.86 12.57
N SER A 74 -11.32 -7.01 12.21
CA SER A 74 -12.09 -8.23 12.04
C SER A 74 -12.64 -8.77 13.35
N ASN A 75 -12.23 -8.21 14.47
CA ASN A 75 -12.69 -8.64 15.78
C ASN A 75 -14.01 -8.04 16.18
N LYS A 76 -14.54 -7.18 15.40
CA LYS A 76 -15.82 -6.55 15.72
C LYS A 76 -16.98 -7.39 15.33
#